data_1b960c75d1b8a37130966c3ca3dd55da
#
_entry.id   1b960c75d1b8a37130966c3ca3dd55da
#
_cell.length_a   1.000
_cell.length_b   1.000
_cell.length_c   1.000
_cell.angle_alpha   90.00
_cell.angle_beta   90.00
_cell.angle_gamma   90.00
#
_symmetry.space_group_name_H-M   'P 1'
#
loop_
_entity.id
_entity.type
_entity.pdbx_description
1 polymer ?
#
loop_
_entity_poly.entity_id
_entity_poly.type
_entity_poly.pdbx_seq_one_letter_code
_entity_poly.pdbx_strand_id
1 'polypeptide(L)'
;MQFLLYFLLLNHFFRTFAPMNKYYVLDYKLFSVKNGERKLEEETSAAEPFVFISGFGTTIPGFEKNIENLSQGDTFDFMIPAEEAYGEYVAERVVTLPRPEDESQFDLRIGAIIPLQNEDGNRFLARIIGFENNLVKLDLNHPLAGCDLNFQGSVKECREATNDEITQLINSISGSGCGGCGGGGCKGGCKGGDCDKDGNCGGGCGNCNS
;
A
#
# COMPACT_ATOMS: atom_id res chain seq x y z
N MET A 1 -22.66 29.49 -44.23
CA MET A 1 -21.22 29.32 -43.98
C MET A 1 -20.85 29.42 -42.48
N GLN A 2 -21.82 29.50 -41.57
CA GLN A 2 -21.62 29.70 -40.15
C GLN A 2 -21.78 28.40 -39.31
N PHE A 3 -22.31 27.36 -39.90
CA PHE A 3 -22.51 26.04 -39.24
C PHE A 3 -21.26 25.13 -39.24
N LEU A 4 -20.31 25.39 -40.13
CA LEU A 4 -19.08 24.55 -40.19
C LEU A 4 -18.02 24.92 -39.15
N LEU A 5 -18.06 26.20 -38.69
CA LEU A 5 -17.13 26.63 -37.61
C LEU A 5 -17.52 26.12 -36.24
N TYR A 6 -18.81 25.86 -36.01
CA TYR A 6 -19.29 25.34 -34.73
C TYR A 6 -19.00 23.87 -34.54
N PHE A 7 -18.89 23.11 -35.67
CA PHE A 7 -18.57 21.69 -35.63
C PHE A 7 -17.07 21.41 -35.40
N LEU A 8 -16.21 22.35 -35.80
CA LEU A 8 -14.76 22.27 -35.58
C LEU A 8 -14.35 22.66 -34.16
N LEU A 9 -15.13 23.49 -33.45
CA LEU A 9 -14.89 23.85 -32.07
C LEU A 9 -15.38 22.79 -31.07
N LEU A 10 -16.37 21.96 -31.45
CA LEU A 10 -16.86 20.87 -30.58
C LEU A 10 -15.94 19.64 -30.61
N ASN A 11 -15.14 19.45 -31.65
CA ASN A 11 -14.21 18.31 -31.74
C ASN A 11 -12.90 18.48 -30.92
N HIS A 12 -12.69 19.67 -30.33
CA HIS A 12 -11.50 19.89 -29.48
C HIS A 12 -11.76 19.63 -28.00
N PHE A 13 -13.01 19.33 -27.62
CA PHE A 13 -13.39 19.14 -26.21
C PHE A 13 -13.61 17.68 -25.77
N PHE A 14 -13.59 16.73 -26.72
CA PHE A 14 -13.53 15.30 -26.40
C PHE A 14 -12.09 14.78 -26.53
N ARG A 15 -11.18 15.36 -25.76
CA ARG A 15 -10.00 14.63 -25.38
C ARG A 15 -10.52 13.52 -24.45
N THR A 16 -10.70 12.34 -24.99
CA THR A 16 -10.87 11.11 -24.21
C THR A 16 -9.70 11.05 -23.23
N PHE A 17 -9.97 11.45 -22.00
CA PHE A 17 -9.11 11.13 -20.87
C PHE A 17 -9.19 9.61 -20.68
N ALA A 18 -8.38 8.87 -21.41
CA ALA A 18 -7.95 7.59 -20.93
C ALA A 18 -7.32 7.89 -19.55
N PRO A 19 -7.65 7.14 -18.49
CA PRO A 19 -7.01 7.34 -17.21
C PRO A 19 -5.52 7.08 -17.40
N MET A 20 -4.76 8.17 -17.55
CA MET A 20 -3.31 8.08 -17.67
C MET A 20 -2.80 7.89 -16.24
N ASN A 21 -2.22 6.72 -15.98
CA ASN A 21 -1.61 6.45 -14.70
C ASN A 21 -0.48 7.45 -14.48
N LYS A 22 -0.59 8.25 -13.42
CA LYS A 22 0.40 9.25 -13.06
C LYS A 22 1.33 8.70 -12.01
N TYR A 23 2.60 8.98 -12.18
CA TYR A 23 3.66 8.74 -11.21
C TYR A 23 3.80 9.96 -10.32
N TYR A 24 3.64 9.78 -9.02
CA TYR A 24 3.75 10.83 -8.02
C TYR A 24 4.90 10.56 -7.06
N VAL A 25 5.63 11.61 -6.75
CA VAL A 25 6.57 11.68 -5.63
C VAL A 25 6.11 12.78 -4.68
N LEU A 26 5.82 12.42 -3.45
CA LEU A 26 5.24 13.31 -2.45
C LEU A 26 6.11 13.37 -1.19
N ASP A 27 6.18 14.55 -0.61
CA ASP A 27 6.55 14.71 0.79
C ASP A 27 5.29 15.05 1.58
N TYR A 28 4.99 14.29 2.65
CA TYR A 28 3.82 14.56 3.47
C TYR A 28 4.04 14.24 4.94
N LYS A 29 3.14 14.77 5.74
CA LYS A 29 2.90 14.40 7.13
C LYS A 29 1.48 13.88 7.26
N LEU A 30 1.34 12.71 7.86
CA LEU A 30 0.06 12.11 8.19
C LEU A 30 -0.23 12.32 9.67
N PHE A 31 -1.38 12.88 9.94
CA PHE A 31 -1.90 12.99 11.29
C PHE A 31 -3.19 12.20 11.43
N SER A 32 -3.32 11.46 12.52
CA SER A 32 -4.61 10.94 12.97
C SER A 32 -5.32 11.99 13.82
N VAL A 33 -6.63 12.12 13.61
CA VAL A 33 -7.48 13.02 14.39
C VAL A 33 -8.60 12.19 15.00
N LYS A 34 -8.66 12.18 16.34
CA LYS A 34 -9.69 11.47 17.10
C LYS A 34 -10.11 12.30 18.29
N ASN A 35 -11.43 12.51 18.45
CA ASN A 35 -11.99 13.32 19.55
C ASN A 35 -11.39 14.73 19.66
N GLY A 36 -10.94 15.32 18.55
CA GLY A 36 -10.29 16.63 18.52
C GLY A 36 -8.79 16.62 18.85
N GLU A 37 -8.23 15.48 19.25
CA GLU A 37 -6.80 15.31 19.43
C GLU A 37 -6.15 14.95 18.08
N ARG A 38 -5.02 15.61 17.77
CA ARG A 38 -4.25 15.40 16.57
C ARG A 38 -2.88 14.82 16.93
N LYS A 39 -2.54 13.68 16.31
CA LYS A 39 -1.29 12.97 16.53
C LYS A 39 -0.56 12.76 15.22
N LEU A 40 0.73 13.06 15.16
CA LEU A 40 1.58 12.71 14.02
C LEU A 40 1.80 11.19 14.01
N GLU A 41 1.43 10.53 12.93
CA GLU A 41 1.60 9.09 12.75
C GLU A 41 2.76 8.77 11.81
N GLU A 42 2.92 9.56 10.74
CA GLU A 42 3.92 9.33 9.72
C GLU A 42 4.41 10.65 9.14
N GLU A 43 5.69 10.72 8.81
CA GLU A 43 6.32 11.83 8.12
C GLU A 43 7.32 11.28 7.13
N THR A 44 7.19 11.66 5.86
CA THR A 44 8.19 11.35 4.85
C THR A 44 9.37 12.31 4.96
N SER A 45 10.51 11.90 4.44
CA SER A 45 11.70 12.74 4.37
C SER A 45 12.17 12.94 2.93
N ALA A 46 12.97 13.96 2.71
CA ALA A 46 13.55 14.21 1.39
C ALA A 46 14.44 13.04 0.89
N ALA A 47 14.95 12.20 1.81
CA ALA A 47 15.72 11.00 1.48
C ALA A 47 14.82 9.81 1.13
N GLU A 48 13.62 9.77 1.71
CA GLU A 48 12.64 8.71 1.52
C GLU A 48 11.25 9.33 1.27
N PRO A 49 11.03 9.88 0.07
CA PRO A 49 9.72 10.42 -0.31
C PRO A 49 8.73 9.28 -0.56
N PHE A 50 7.45 9.58 -0.44
CA PHE A 50 6.41 8.64 -0.79
C PHE A 50 6.20 8.60 -2.30
N VAL A 51 6.27 7.43 -2.88
CA VAL A 51 6.12 7.22 -4.33
C VAL A 51 4.94 6.30 -4.60
N PHE A 52 4.04 6.69 -5.50
CA PHE A 52 2.95 5.83 -5.95
C PHE A 52 2.56 6.12 -7.40
N ILE A 53 1.86 5.16 -8.02
CA ILE A 53 1.27 5.30 -9.35
C ILE A 53 -0.24 5.23 -9.19
N SER A 54 -0.95 6.25 -9.71
CA SER A 54 -2.41 6.35 -9.60
C SER A 54 -3.12 5.25 -10.41
N GLY A 55 -4.32 4.85 -9.94
CA GLY A 55 -5.17 3.89 -10.63
C GLY A 55 -4.94 2.42 -10.31
N PHE A 56 -4.00 2.09 -9.42
CA PHE A 56 -3.71 0.71 -9.01
C PHE A 56 -4.25 0.33 -7.63
N GLY A 57 -4.89 1.27 -6.94
CA GLY A 57 -5.45 1.02 -5.60
C GLY A 57 -4.40 0.69 -4.55
N THR A 58 -3.17 1.17 -4.71
CA THR A 58 -2.07 0.99 -3.75
C THR A 58 -2.15 1.94 -2.57
N THR A 59 -3.03 2.94 -2.66
CA THR A 59 -3.27 3.95 -1.63
C THR A 59 -4.74 3.99 -1.24
N ILE A 60 -5.05 4.73 -0.17
CA ILE A 60 -6.44 4.95 0.26
C ILE A 60 -7.18 5.71 -0.86
N PRO A 61 -8.38 5.26 -1.30
CA PRO A 61 -9.11 5.90 -2.39
C PRO A 61 -9.35 7.41 -2.18
N GLY A 62 -9.64 7.82 -0.94
CA GLY A 62 -9.80 9.22 -0.58
C GLY A 62 -8.52 10.03 -0.77
N PHE A 63 -7.34 9.45 -0.51
CA PHE A 63 -6.06 10.10 -0.75
C PHE A 63 -5.81 10.32 -2.25
N GLU A 64 -5.97 9.27 -3.04
CA GLU A 64 -5.73 9.32 -4.48
C GLU A 64 -6.62 10.38 -5.17
N LYS A 65 -7.90 10.42 -4.81
CA LYS A 65 -8.88 11.40 -5.32
C LYS A 65 -8.48 12.85 -5.05
N ASN A 66 -7.90 13.14 -3.87
CA ASN A 66 -7.45 14.48 -3.51
C ASN A 66 -6.15 14.89 -4.21
N ILE A 67 -5.29 13.91 -4.55
CA ILE A 67 -4.01 14.17 -5.23
C ILE A 67 -4.15 14.23 -6.75
N GLU A 68 -5.15 13.56 -7.34
CA GLU A 68 -5.32 13.38 -8.80
C GLU A 68 -5.22 14.68 -9.62
N ASN A 69 -5.72 15.78 -9.08
CA ASN A 69 -5.77 17.09 -9.76
C ASN A 69 -4.55 17.98 -9.45
N LEU A 70 -3.62 17.52 -8.61
CA LEU A 70 -2.44 18.29 -8.25
C LEU A 70 -1.32 18.13 -9.28
N SER A 71 -0.54 19.18 -9.39
CA SER A 71 0.63 19.28 -10.26
C SER A 71 1.91 19.36 -9.44
N GLN A 72 3.04 19.14 -10.10
CA GLN A 72 4.35 19.29 -9.46
C GLN A 72 4.51 20.72 -8.87
N GLY A 73 4.91 20.79 -7.61
CA GLY A 73 5.08 22.01 -6.84
C GLY A 73 3.87 22.44 -6.03
N ASP A 74 2.70 21.82 -6.26
CA ASP A 74 1.52 22.12 -5.47
C ASP A 74 1.67 21.60 -4.04
N THR A 75 1.06 22.31 -3.11
CA THR A 75 0.93 21.88 -1.71
C THR A 75 -0.50 21.44 -1.45
N PHE A 76 -0.65 20.53 -0.50
CA PHE A 76 -1.96 20.04 -0.12
C PHE A 76 -2.14 19.95 1.39
N ASP A 77 -3.36 20.15 1.83
CA ASP A 77 -3.83 19.93 3.19
C ASP A 77 -5.30 19.53 3.11
N PHE A 78 -5.56 18.24 3.34
CA PHE A 78 -6.91 17.71 3.27
C PHE A 78 -7.14 16.64 4.35
N MET A 79 -8.41 16.44 4.68
CA MET A 79 -8.85 15.46 5.64
C MET A 79 -9.66 14.36 4.96
N ILE A 80 -9.39 13.12 5.32
CA ILE A 80 -10.15 11.94 4.90
C ILE A 80 -10.86 11.42 6.14
N PRO A 81 -12.21 11.35 6.14
CA PRO A 81 -12.96 10.83 7.27
C PRO A 81 -12.66 9.33 7.47
N ALA A 82 -12.83 8.85 8.70
CA ALA A 82 -12.54 7.47 9.07
C ALA A 82 -13.21 6.45 8.14
N GLU A 83 -14.47 6.69 7.74
CA GLU A 83 -15.24 5.81 6.85
C GLU A 83 -14.58 5.62 5.48
N GLU A 84 -13.94 6.66 4.92
CA GLU A 84 -13.23 6.63 3.63
C GLU A 84 -11.75 6.24 3.76
N ALA A 85 -11.26 6.10 5.00
CA ALA A 85 -9.89 5.72 5.32
C ALA A 85 -9.79 4.23 5.73
N TYR A 86 -9.59 3.97 7.00
CA TYR A 86 -9.45 2.60 7.54
C TYR A 86 -10.74 2.08 8.19
N GLY A 87 -11.85 2.78 8.00
CA GLY A 87 -13.16 2.44 8.56
C GLY A 87 -13.32 2.84 10.02
N GLU A 88 -14.55 2.72 10.50
CA GLU A 88 -14.87 2.95 11.90
C GLU A 88 -14.28 1.88 12.80
N TYR A 89 -14.09 2.24 14.07
CA TYR A 89 -13.68 1.27 15.07
C TYR A 89 -14.82 0.31 15.39
N VAL A 90 -14.58 -0.99 15.23
CA VAL A 90 -15.57 -2.06 15.45
C VAL A 90 -15.24 -2.78 16.74
N ALA A 91 -16.09 -2.63 17.77
CA ALA A 91 -15.85 -3.21 19.08
C ALA A 91 -15.87 -4.76 19.08
N GLU A 92 -16.61 -5.37 18.14
CA GLU A 92 -16.69 -6.82 17.94
C GLU A 92 -15.39 -7.44 17.41
N ARG A 93 -14.49 -6.61 16.88
CA ARG A 93 -13.12 -7.04 16.48
C ARG A 93 -12.15 -7.10 17.66
N VAL A 94 -12.61 -6.83 18.87
CA VAL A 94 -11.84 -7.07 20.07
C VAL A 94 -12.13 -8.49 20.55
N VAL A 95 -11.12 -9.36 20.50
CA VAL A 95 -11.22 -10.77 20.88
C VAL A 95 -10.39 -11.05 22.12
N THR A 96 -10.77 -12.10 22.83
CA THR A 96 -10.04 -12.56 23.99
C THR A 96 -9.61 -14.00 23.74
N LEU A 97 -8.31 -14.26 23.77
CA LEU A 97 -7.73 -15.57 23.54
C LEU A 97 -6.95 -16.07 24.75
N PRO A 98 -6.81 -17.39 24.92
CA PRO A 98 -5.92 -17.94 25.94
C PRO A 98 -4.50 -17.44 25.74
N ARG A 99 -3.79 -17.19 26.83
CA ARG A 99 -2.38 -16.84 26.80
C ARG A 99 -1.57 -18.02 26.28
N PRO A 100 -0.63 -17.82 25.32
CA PRO A 100 0.19 -18.90 24.81
C PRO A 100 1.06 -19.47 25.92
N GLU A 101 1.26 -20.80 25.93
CA GLU A 101 2.10 -21.48 26.91
C GLU A 101 3.58 -21.12 26.76
N ASP A 102 4.02 -20.88 25.52
CA ASP A 102 5.39 -20.42 25.19
C ASP A 102 5.38 -18.91 24.92
N GLU A 103 5.61 -18.14 25.97
CA GLU A 103 5.68 -16.68 25.92
C GLU A 103 6.95 -16.15 25.24
N SER A 104 7.97 -16.99 25.11
CA SER A 104 9.28 -16.56 24.58
C SER A 104 9.25 -16.17 23.10
N GLN A 105 8.22 -16.61 22.37
CA GLN A 105 8.08 -16.35 20.95
C GLN A 105 7.35 -15.02 20.66
N PHE A 106 6.72 -14.42 21.66
CA PHE A 106 5.89 -13.22 21.46
C PHE A 106 6.27 -12.14 22.47
N ASP A 107 6.31 -10.91 21.98
CA ASP A 107 6.41 -9.74 22.86
C ASP A 107 5.03 -9.45 23.50
N LEU A 108 4.75 -10.10 24.61
CA LEU A 108 3.47 -9.98 25.31
C LEU A 108 3.42 -8.72 26.20
N ARG A 109 3.50 -7.54 25.56
CA ARG A 109 3.30 -6.24 26.26
C ARG A 109 2.05 -5.54 25.74
N ILE A 110 1.38 -4.78 26.62
CA ILE A 110 0.27 -3.92 26.19
C ILE A 110 0.79 -2.95 25.10
N GLY A 111 0.07 -2.89 23.98
CA GLY A 111 0.46 -2.10 22.81
C GLY A 111 1.30 -2.85 21.77
N ALA A 112 1.86 -4.02 22.10
CA ALA A 112 2.58 -4.83 21.13
C ALA A 112 1.66 -5.35 20.02
N ILE A 113 2.22 -5.48 18.82
CA ILE A 113 1.52 -6.02 17.65
C ILE A 113 2.04 -7.43 17.41
N ILE A 114 1.15 -8.40 17.43
CA ILE A 114 1.47 -9.81 17.21
C ILE A 114 0.80 -10.33 15.94
N PRO A 115 1.48 -11.16 15.13
CA PRO A 115 0.87 -11.83 14.01
C PRO A 115 0.01 -12.99 14.51
N LEU A 116 -1.23 -13.05 14.02
CA LEU A 116 -2.14 -14.16 14.24
C LEU A 116 -2.46 -14.83 12.91
N GLN A 117 -2.93 -16.06 12.98
CA GLN A 117 -3.42 -16.83 11.84
C GLN A 117 -4.74 -17.48 12.22
N ASN A 118 -5.75 -17.37 11.32
CA ASN A 118 -7.01 -18.08 11.50
C ASN A 118 -6.93 -19.53 11.01
N GLU A 119 -7.99 -20.29 11.20
CA GLU A 119 -8.09 -21.69 10.77
C GLU A 119 -7.96 -21.85 9.25
N ASP A 120 -8.33 -20.83 8.47
CA ASP A 120 -8.20 -20.79 7.01
C ASP A 120 -6.77 -20.47 6.53
N GLY A 121 -5.84 -20.22 7.46
CA GLY A 121 -4.46 -19.87 7.14
C GLY A 121 -4.22 -18.38 6.84
N ASN A 122 -5.23 -17.54 6.92
CA ASN A 122 -5.07 -16.08 6.73
C ASN A 122 -4.33 -15.47 7.90
N ARG A 123 -3.33 -14.66 7.59
CA ARG A 123 -2.52 -13.94 8.58
C ARG A 123 -3.04 -12.52 8.75
N PHE A 124 -3.11 -12.07 10.00
CA PHE A 124 -3.48 -10.72 10.37
C PHE A 124 -2.70 -10.26 11.59
N LEU A 125 -2.66 -8.97 11.80
CA LEU A 125 -1.96 -8.37 12.94
C LEU A 125 -2.98 -8.01 14.00
N ALA A 126 -2.67 -8.29 15.25
CA ALA A 126 -3.49 -7.93 16.42
C ALA A 126 -2.67 -7.13 17.41
N ARG A 127 -3.27 -6.10 17.98
CA ARG A 127 -2.66 -5.31 19.05
C ARG A 127 -3.10 -5.83 20.40
N ILE A 128 -2.16 -6.06 21.32
CA ILE A 128 -2.46 -6.41 22.69
C ILE A 128 -2.97 -5.17 23.42
N ILE A 129 -4.20 -5.22 23.92
CA ILE A 129 -4.81 -4.11 24.67
C ILE A 129 -4.98 -4.38 26.16
N GLY A 130 -4.77 -5.63 26.59
CA GLY A 130 -4.83 -5.98 28.00
C GLY A 130 -4.66 -7.46 28.28
N PHE A 131 -4.55 -7.76 29.55
CA PHE A 131 -4.50 -9.12 30.07
C PHE A 131 -5.55 -9.27 31.18
N GLU A 132 -6.23 -10.37 31.19
CA GLU A 132 -7.21 -10.70 32.23
C GLU A 132 -7.06 -12.17 32.61
N ASN A 133 -6.57 -12.45 33.84
CA ASN A 133 -6.20 -13.78 34.32
C ASN A 133 -5.20 -14.46 33.36
N ASN A 134 -5.59 -15.61 32.76
CA ASN A 134 -4.80 -16.33 31.75
C ASN A 134 -5.26 -16.05 30.32
N LEU A 135 -5.84 -14.88 30.09
CA LEU A 135 -6.36 -14.46 28.79
C LEU A 135 -5.65 -13.19 28.31
N VAL A 136 -5.49 -13.08 27.01
CA VAL A 136 -4.96 -11.91 26.31
C VAL A 136 -6.11 -11.26 25.54
N LYS A 137 -6.34 -9.98 25.76
CA LYS A 137 -7.31 -9.18 25.02
C LYS A 137 -6.62 -8.53 23.84
N LEU A 138 -7.12 -8.81 22.65
CA LEU A 138 -6.52 -8.46 21.37
C LEU A 138 -7.48 -7.60 20.55
N ASP A 139 -6.97 -6.52 20.01
CA ASP A 139 -7.68 -5.65 19.07
C ASP A 139 -7.24 -5.96 17.64
N LEU A 140 -8.18 -6.41 16.82
CA LEU A 140 -7.99 -6.74 15.41
C LEU A 140 -8.34 -5.57 14.48
N ASN A 141 -8.73 -4.42 15.03
CA ASN A 141 -8.95 -3.22 14.24
C ASN A 141 -7.63 -2.69 13.70
N HIS A 142 -7.73 -2.00 12.56
CA HIS A 142 -6.57 -1.25 12.08
C HIS A 142 -6.15 -0.21 13.13
N PRO A 143 -4.85 0.05 13.34
CA PRO A 143 -4.38 1.03 14.33
C PRO A 143 -4.98 2.42 14.22
N LEU A 144 -5.38 2.81 13.00
CA LEU A 144 -6.01 4.10 12.70
C LEU A 144 -7.52 4.00 12.44
N ALA A 145 -8.17 2.87 12.76
CA ALA A 145 -9.61 2.74 12.67
C ALA A 145 -10.33 3.71 13.61
N GLY A 146 -11.38 4.35 13.13
CA GLY A 146 -12.13 5.38 13.85
C GLY A 146 -11.37 6.70 14.04
N CYS A 147 -10.32 6.93 13.24
CA CYS A 147 -9.60 8.19 13.18
C CYS A 147 -9.77 8.84 11.81
N ASP A 148 -10.07 10.12 11.78
CA ASP A 148 -9.92 10.90 10.56
C ASP A 148 -8.44 11.09 10.26
N LEU A 149 -8.08 11.11 8.98
CA LEU A 149 -6.70 11.26 8.54
C LEU A 149 -6.50 12.63 7.90
N ASN A 150 -5.56 13.39 8.42
CA ASN A 150 -5.17 14.66 7.83
C ASN A 150 -3.80 14.54 7.19
N PHE A 151 -3.76 14.75 5.88
CA PHE A 151 -2.55 14.74 5.07
C PHE A 151 -2.14 16.17 4.74
N GLN A 152 -0.91 16.53 5.04
CA GLN A 152 -0.32 17.83 4.71
C GLN A 152 1.01 17.62 4.01
N GLY A 153 1.19 18.21 2.84
CA GLY A 153 2.43 17.97 2.11
C GLY A 153 2.55 18.74 0.81
N SER A 154 3.45 18.28 -0.05
CA SER A 154 3.70 18.86 -1.35
C SER A 154 4.03 17.78 -2.39
N VAL A 155 3.65 18.07 -3.63
CA VAL A 155 3.96 17.23 -4.79
C VAL A 155 5.36 17.60 -5.29
N LYS A 156 6.32 16.69 -5.15
CA LYS A 156 7.70 16.90 -5.65
C LYS A 156 7.82 16.59 -7.13
N GLU A 157 7.14 15.54 -7.57
CA GLU A 157 7.12 15.14 -8.97
C GLU A 157 5.72 14.63 -9.32
N CYS A 158 5.24 15.02 -10.51
CA CYS A 158 4.01 14.53 -11.09
C CYS A 158 4.21 14.41 -12.60
N ARG A 159 4.20 13.20 -13.11
CA ARG A 159 4.35 12.90 -14.55
C ARG A 159 3.55 11.66 -14.93
N GLU A 160 3.49 11.38 -16.19
CA GLU A 160 2.97 10.10 -16.68
C GLU A 160 3.90 8.96 -16.24
N ALA A 161 3.30 7.87 -15.77
CA ALA A 161 4.03 6.66 -15.43
C ALA A 161 4.53 5.96 -16.71
N THR A 162 5.74 5.46 -16.69
CA THR A 162 6.28 4.67 -17.80
C THR A 162 5.75 3.24 -17.74
N ASN A 163 5.73 2.54 -18.88
CA ASN A 163 5.31 1.14 -18.93
C ASN A 163 6.18 0.23 -18.06
N ASP A 164 7.47 0.54 -17.94
CA ASP A 164 8.39 -0.22 -17.08
C ASP A 164 8.06 -0.07 -15.61
N GLU A 165 7.74 1.15 -15.14
CA GLU A 165 7.32 1.43 -13.76
C GLU A 165 6.00 0.74 -13.43
N ILE A 166 5.04 0.80 -14.35
CA ILE A 166 3.75 0.09 -14.21
C ILE A 166 3.99 -1.42 -14.13
N THR A 167 4.84 -1.98 -14.99
CA THR A 167 5.16 -3.41 -14.99
C THR A 167 5.84 -3.83 -13.69
N GLN A 168 6.78 -3.05 -13.18
CA GLN A 168 7.44 -3.30 -11.90
C GLN A 168 6.43 -3.27 -10.74
N LEU A 169 5.52 -2.30 -10.72
CA LEU A 169 4.48 -2.21 -9.71
C LEU A 169 3.55 -3.44 -9.76
N ILE A 170 3.06 -3.81 -10.95
CA ILE A 170 2.20 -4.99 -11.12
C ILE A 170 2.92 -6.26 -10.63
N ASN A 171 4.19 -6.45 -10.98
CA ASN A 171 4.98 -7.59 -10.54
C ASN A 171 5.15 -7.62 -9.02
N SER A 172 5.31 -6.45 -8.38
CA SER A 172 5.43 -6.37 -6.91
C SER A 172 4.13 -6.70 -6.19
N ILE A 173 2.97 -6.27 -6.75
CA ILE A 173 1.65 -6.51 -6.15
C ILE A 173 1.18 -7.96 -6.37
N SER A 174 1.46 -8.52 -7.57
CA SER A 174 0.99 -9.87 -7.93
C SER A 174 1.83 -10.99 -7.30
N GLY A 175 2.84 -10.68 -6.52
CA GLY A 175 3.68 -11.70 -5.87
C GLY A 175 4.46 -12.60 -6.84
N SER A 176 4.44 -12.30 -8.14
CA SER A 176 5.19 -13.00 -9.19
C SER A 176 6.65 -12.51 -9.28
N GLY A 177 7.18 -11.99 -8.17
CA GLY A 177 8.57 -11.67 -8.05
C GLY A 177 9.40 -12.93 -7.92
N CYS A 178 9.77 -13.55 -9.02
CA CYS A 178 11.07 -14.17 -9.09
C CYS A 178 12.07 -13.07 -8.77
N GLY A 179 12.55 -13.04 -7.53
CA GLY A 179 13.46 -12.03 -7.00
C GLY A 179 14.54 -11.75 -8.04
N GLY A 180 14.62 -10.46 -8.44
CA GLY A 180 15.48 -10.03 -9.50
C GLY A 180 16.87 -10.63 -9.38
N CYS A 181 17.26 -11.38 -10.38
CA CYS A 181 18.65 -11.58 -10.70
C CYS A 181 19.19 -10.22 -11.13
N GLY A 182 19.51 -9.37 -10.16
CA GLY A 182 20.22 -8.12 -10.36
C GLY A 182 21.48 -8.43 -11.15
N GLY A 183 21.67 -7.69 -12.25
CA GLY A 183 22.70 -7.88 -13.26
C GLY A 183 24.12 -8.02 -12.73
N GLY A 184 24.46 -9.23 -12.31
CA GLY A 184 25.81 -9.74 -12.13
C GLY A 184 25.94 -10.92 -13.06
N GLY A 185 26.70 -10.77 -14.15
CA GLY A 185 26.82 -11.77 -15.20
C GLY A 185 27.18 -13.15 -14.66
N CYS A 186 26.22 -14.03 -14.58
CA CYS A 186 26.46 -15.45 -14.40
C CYS A 186 26.99 -16.01 -15.72
N LYS A 187 28.32 -16.01 -15.89
CA LYS A 187 29.02 -16.85 -16.86
C LYS A 187 28.93 -18.30 -16.39
N GLY A 188 27.82 -18.93 -16.55
CA GLY A 188 27.63 -20.35 -16.29
C GLY A 188 26.34 -20.78 -16.99
N GLY A 189 26.50 -21.36 -18.21
CA GLY A 189 25.37 -21.81 -19.00
C GLY A 189 24.55 -22.85 -18.23
N CYS A 190 23.29 -22.57 -18.02
CA CYS A 190 22.31 -23.59 -17.68
C CYS A 190 22.12 -24.51 -18.89
N LYS A 191 22.68 -25.70 -18.84
CA LYS A 191 22.37 -26.77 -19.77
C LYS A 191 20.91 -27.18 -19.53
N GLY A 192 20.13 -27.04 -20.60
CA GLY A 192 18.83 -27.55 -20.88
C GLY A 192 18.17 -28.44 -19.82
N GLY A 193 17.18 -27.90 -19.16
CA GLY A 193 16.11 -28.67 -18.54
C GLY A 193 14.84 -28.37 -19.34
N ASP A 194 14.21 -29.39 -19.88
CA ASP A 194 12.96 -29.32 -20.60
C ASP A 194 11.87 -28.74 -19.71
N CYS A 195 11.24 -27.66 -20.17
CA CYS A 195 10.00 -27.17 -19.59
C CYS A 195 8.85 -27.92 -20.27
N ASP A 196 7.98 -28.56 -19.48
CA ASP A 196 6.76 -29.21 -19.97
C ASP A 196 5.82 -28.16 -20.57
N LYS A 197 4.97 -28.61 -21.50
CA LYS A 197 4.03 -27.75 -22.26
C LYS A 197 3.03 -26.98 -21.39
N ASP A 198 3.02 -27.23 -20.09
CA ASP A 198 2.16 -26.60 -19.09
C ASP A 198 2.87 -25.59 -18.16
N GLY A 199 4.12 -25.18 -18.48
CA GLY A 199 4.81 -24.08 -17.83
C GLY A 199 5.34 -24.36 -16.42
N ASN A 200 5.46 -25.62 -15.99
CA ASN A 200 5.99 -25.98 -14.68
C ASN A 200 7.49 -26.32 -14.78
N CYS A 201 8.33 -25.39 -14.36
CA CYS A 201 9.77 -25.58 -14.24
C CYS A 201 10.10 -26.21 -12.88
N GLY A 202 10.12 -27.54 -12.81
CA GLY A 202 10.60 -28.27 -11.65
C GLY A 202 12.13 -28.27 -11.60
N GLY A 203 12.72 -27.30 -10.91
CA GLY A 203 14.17 -27.26 -10.68
C GLY A 203 14.48 -26.43 -9.44
N GLY A 204 14.70 -27.11 -8.30
CA GLY A 204 15.09 -26.48 -7.05
C GLY A 204 16.42 -25.74 -7.23
N CYS A 205 16.47 -24.45 -6.86
CA CYS A 205 17.69 -23.68 -6.70
C CYS A 205 18.47 -24.26 -5.50
N GLY A 206 19.46 -25.08 -5.81
CA GLY A 206 20.43 -25.54 -4.82
C GLY A 206 21.27 -24.40 -4.30
N ASN A 207 21.44 -24.42 -3.01
CA ASN A 207 22.23 -23.58 -2.14
C ASN A 207 23.51 -23.03 -2.80
N CYS A 208 23.59 -21.71 -3.02
CA CYS A 208 24.85 -21.03 -3.32
C CYS A 208 25.47 -20.58 -2.00
N ASN A 209 26.33 -21.46 -1.44
CA ASN A 209 27.23 -21.09 -0.37
C ASN A 209 28.64 -20.97 -0.99
N SER A 210 29.16 -19.78 -1.09
CA SER A 210 30.60 -19.40 -1.03
C SER A 210 30.73 -17.89 -1.24
#